data_efa02dc07e79b15403bedd1cb6229c3a
#
_entry.id   efa02dc07e79b15403bedd1cb6229c3a
#
_cell.length_a   1.000
_cell.length_b   1.000
_cell.length_c   1.000
_cell.angle_alpha   90.00
_cell.angle_beta   90.00
_cell.angle_gamma   90.00
#
_symmetry.space_group_name_H-M   'P 1'
#
loop_
_entity.id
_entity.type
_entity.pdbx_description
1 polymer ?
#
loop_
_entity_poly.entity_id
_entity_poly.type
_entity_poly.pdbx_seq_one_letter_code
_entity_poly.pdbx_strand_id
1 'polypeptide(L)'
;GCVWGLQDATENWALVGSTDHDDIDVIPFWSSKSLAEELCIGDWDVYKPVAIEMEEFLDDWLPGMHSDVLLVGVNWNVDLEGAEIEPLDLLEEFEAELD
;
A
#
# COMPACT_ATOMS: atom_id res chain seq x y z
N GLY A 1 -2.71 -14.06 7.35
CA GLY A 1 -1.86 -13.05 6.87
C GLY A 1 -2.46 -11.66 6.89
N CYS A 2 -1.59 -10.69 6.83
CA CYS A 2 -1.98 -9.29 6.76
C CYS A 2 -0.97 -8.51 5.93
N VAL A 3 -1.38 -7.32 5.50
CA VAL A 3 -0.47 -6.35 4.89
C VAL A 3 -0.35 -5.16 5.84
N TRP A 4 0.72 -4.39 5.69
CA TRP A 4 1.00 -3.24 6.55
C TRP A 4 0.98 -1.97 5.72
N GLY A 5 0.15 -1.01 6.12
CA GLY A 5 0.12 0.32 5.54
C GLY A 5 0.67 1.33 6.54
N LEU A 6 0.83 2.57 6.12
CA LEU A 6 1.26 3.66 7.00
C LEU A 6 0.13 4.66 7.18
N GLN A 7 -0.11 5.04 8.42
CA GLN A 7 -1.19 5.95 8.79
C GLN A 7 -0.66 7.02 9.72
N ASP A 8 -1.08 8.27 9.53
CA ASP A 8 -0.64 9.37 10.38
C ASP A 8 -1.54 9.53 11.61
N ALA A 9 -1.25 10.55 12.43
CA ALA A 9 -1.99 10.77 13.67
C ALA A 9 -3.46 11.14 13.46
N THR A 10 -3.82 11.57 12.24
CA THR A 10 -5.22 11.91 11.91
C THR A 10 -5.93 10.76 11.20
N GLU A 11 -5.32 9.57 11.21
CA GLU A 11 -5.85 8.35 10.58
C GLU A 11 -5.91 8.41 9.05
N ASN A 12 -5.11 9.27 8.43
CA ASN A 12 -4.98 9.30 6.98
C ASN A 12 -3.87 8.37 6.53
N TRP A 13 -4.15 7.57 5.49
CA TRP A 13 -3.16 6.67 4.92
C TRP A 13 -2.15 7.43 4.09
N ALA A 14 -0.91 6.95 4.07
CA ALA A 14 0.15 7.56 3.28
C ALA A 14 -0.17 7.44 1.79
N LEU A 15 -0.08 8.54 1.07
CA LEU A 15 -0.27 8.60 -0.38
C LEU A 15 0.95 9.22 -1.01
N VAL A 16 1.40 8.63 -2.11
CA VAL A 16 2.56 9.13 -2.86
C VAL A 16 2.16 9.25 -4.32
N GLY A 17 2.60 10.31 -4.98
CA GLY A 17 2.37 10.45 -6.42
C GLY A 17 3.09 9.36 -7.20
N SER A 18 2.42 8.79 -8.21
CA SER A 18 3.02 7.78 -9.05
C SER A 18 4.18 8.37 -9.86
N THR A 19 5.27 7.61 -10.01
CA THR A 19 6.40 8.02 -10.86
C THR A 19 6.11 7.77 -12.33
N ASP A 20 5.18 6.88 -12.64
CA ASP A 20 4.82 6.51 -14.01
C ASP A 20 3.58 7.21 -14.54
N HIS A 21 2.73 7.70 -13.64
CA HIS A 21 1.44 8.32 -14.00
C HIS A 21 1.25 9.62 -13.21
N ASP A 22 1.34 10.75 -13.87
CA ASP A 22 1.34 12.07 -13.21
C ASP A 22 0.08 12.39 -12.41
N ASP A 23 -1.07 11.83 -12.80
CA ASP A 23 -2.35 12.16 -12.18
C ASP A 23 -2.86 11.08 -11.21
N ILE A 24 -2.07 10.04 -10.94
CA ILE A 24 -2.49 8.92 -10.13
C ILE A 24 -1.65 8.86 -8.85
N ASP A 25 -2.33 8.64 -7.72
CA ASP A 25 -1.65 8.44 -6.43
C ASP A 25 -1.47 6.96 -6.16
N VAL A 26 -0.45 6.64 -5.36
CA VAL A 26 -0.11 5.28 -4.95
C VAL A 26 -0.23 5.18 -3.44
N ILE A 27 -0.87 4.14 -2.95
CA ILE A 27 -0.86 3.82 -1.52
C ILE A 27 0.13 2.69 -1.33
N PRO A 28 1.24 2.91 -0.62
CA PRO A 28 2.24 1.84 -0.41
C PRO A 28 1.82 0.88 0.69
N PHE A 29 2.11 -0.40 0.48
CA PHE A 29 1.87 -1.45 1.45
C PHE A 29 3.10 -2.35 1.56
N TRP A 30 3.23 -3.03 2.70
CA TRP A 30 4.37 -3.89 2.98
C TRP A 30 3.89 -5.24 3.49
N SER A 31 4.67 -6.28 3.20
CA SER A 31 4.37 -7.63 3.66
C SER A 31 4.79 -7.86 5.11
N SER A 32 5.61 -6.99 5.68
CA SER A 32 6.03 -7.11 7.08
C SER A 32 6.09 -5.75 7.75
N LYS A 33 5.90 -5.76 9.07
CA LYS A 33 5.96 -4.57 9.90
C LYS A 33 7.34 -3.91 9.84
N SER A 34 8.40 -4.72 9.83
CA SER A 34 9.78 -4.22 9.79
C SER A 34 10.05 -3.38 8.54
N LEU A 35 9.56 -3.84 7.39
CA LEU A 35 9.73 -3.10 6.14
C LEU A 35 8.97 -1.77 6.18
N ALA A 36 7.77 -1.77 6.74
CA ALA A 36 6.99 -0.54 6.89
C ALA A 36 7.67 0.44 7.86
N GLU A 37 8.21 -0.07 8.97
CA GLU A 37 8.89 0.76 9.97
C GLU A 37 10.13 1.44 9.42
N GLU A 38 10.84 0.82 8.49
CA GLU A 38 12.02 1.41 7.87
C GLU A 38 11.74 2.74 7.18
N LEU A 39 10.50 2.95 6.72
CA LEU A 39 10.09 4.18 6.08
C LEU A 39 9.63 5.26 7.05
N CYS A 40 9.43 4.92 8.33
CA CYS A 40 8.97 5.88 9.33
C CYS A 40 10.12 6.71 9.88
N ILE A 41 10.88 7.37 9.00
CA ILE A 41 12.02 8.22 9.33
C ILE A 41 11.93 9.53 8.56
N GLY A 42 12.59 10.56 9.05
CA GLY A 42 12.59 11.87 8.39
C GLY A 42 11.18 12.44 8.28
N ASP A 43 10.78 12.80 7.08
CA ASP A 43 9.45 13.37 6.82
C ASP A 43 8.33 12.36 7.05
N TRP A 44 8.66 11.07 7.10
CA TRP A 44 7.69 9.99 7.28
C TRP A 44 7.57 9.52 8.72
N ASP A 45 8.24 10.18 9.68
CA ASP A 45 8.20 9.77 11.08
C ASP A 45 6.85 10.00 11.74
N VAL A 46 5.97 10.76 11.10
CA VAL A 46 4.60 11.00 11.58
C VAL A 46 3.69 9.80 11.32
N TYR A 47 4.12 8.87 10.47
CA TYR A 47 3.35 7.69 10.13
C TYR A 47 3.68 6.51 11.03
N LYS A 48 2.72 5.61 11.17
CA LYS A 48 2.87 4.39 11.95
C LYS A 48 2.40 3.20 11.12
N PRO A 49 3.08 2.04 11.23
CA PRO A 49 2.60 0.84 10.56
C PRO A 49 1.28 0.38 11.16
N VAL A 50 0.32 0.10 10.31
CA VAL A 50 -1.00 -0.41 10.70
C VAL A 50 -1.28 -1.68 9.93
N ALA A 51 -1.62 -2.75 10.64
CA ALA A 51 -1.94 -4.03 10.01
C ALA A 51 -3.34 -4.00 9.42
N ILE A 52 -3.48 -4.54 8.22
CA ILE A 52 -4.76 -4.71 7.53
C ILE A 52 -4.91 -6.20 7.25
N GLU A 53 -6.02 -6.80 7.70
CA GLU A 53 -6.26 -8.21 7.43
C GLU A 53 -6.32 -8.46 5.92
N MET A 54 -5.77 -9.58 5.48
CA MET A 54 -5.71 -9.89 4.05
C MET A 54 -7.10 -9.92 3.43
N GLU A 55 -8.09 -10.50 4.11
CA GLU A 55 -9.45 -10.56 3.61
C GLU A 55 -10.04 -9.16 3.39
N GLU A 56 -9.85 -8.27 4.35
CA GLU A 56 -10.31 -6.89 4.23
C GLU A 56 -9.60 -6.17 3.09
N PHE A 57 -8.29 -6.39 2.97
CA PHE A 57 -7.51 -5.79 1.91
C PHE A 57 -8.02 -6.22 0.53
N LEU A 58 -8.28 -7.51 0.34
CA LEU A 58 -8.76 -8.04 -0.93
C LEU A 58 -10.20 -7.65 -1.24
N ASP A 59 -11.07 -7.63 -0.22
CA ASP A 59 -12.50 -7.42 -0.43
C ASP A 59 -12.91 -5.95 -0.43
N ASP A 60 -12.26 -5.12 0.39
CA ASP A 60 -12.64 -3.72 0.56
C ASP A 60 -11.65 -2.75 -0.04
N TRP A 61 -10.36 -2.97 0.18
CA TRP A 61 -9.33 -2.02 -0.23
C TRP A 61 -9.06 -2.03 -1.73
N LEU A 62 -8.82 -3.21 -2.30
CA LEU A 62 -8.46 -3.29 -3.72
C LEU A 62 -9.60 -2.84 -4.63
N PRO A 63 -10.86 -3.28 -4.42
CA PRO A 63 -11.97 -2.76 -5.23
C PRO A 63 -12.18 -1.26 -5.04
N GLY A 64 -12.06 -0.75 -3.81
CA GLY A 64 -12.17 0.67 -3.53
C GLY A 64 -11.08 1.49 -4.22
N MET A 65 -9.84 1.01 -4.16
CA MET A 65 -8.72 1.68 -4.82
C MET A 65 -8.90 1.70 -6.34
N HIS A 66 -9.42 0.62 -6.91
CA HIS A 66 -9.70 0.57 -8.33
C HIS A 66 -10.75 1.64 -8.72
N SER A 67 -11.81 1.76 -7.92
CA SER A 67 -12.86 2.75 -8.16
C SER A 67 -12.33 4.18 -8.06
N ASP A 68 -11.36 4.41 -7.18
CA ASP A 68 -10.75 5.72 -6.96
C ASP A 68 -9.57 5.98 -7.90
N VAL A 69 -9.23 5.04 -8.76
CA VAL A 69 -8.10 5.10 -9.69
C VAL A 69 -6.78 5.30 -8.94
N LEU A 70 -6.55 4.45 -7.94
CA LEU A 70 -5.32 4.45 -7.16
C LEU A 70 -4.48 3.22 -7.53
N LEU A 71 -3.16 3.33 -7.35
CA LEU A 71 -2.26 2.21 -7.53
C LEU A 71 -1.76 1.69 -6.18
N VAL A 72 -1.32 0.44 -6.16
CA VAL A 72 -0.76 -0.20 -4.96
C VAL A 72 0.75 -0.21 -5.07
N GLY A 73 1.43 0.36 -4.07
CA GLY A 73 2.89 0.23 -3.95
C GLY A 73 3.21 -1.00 -3.11
N VAL A 74 4.15 -1.82 -3.55
CA VAL A 74 4.47 -3.08 -2.88
C VAL A 74 5.93 -3.06 -2.40
N ASN A 75 6.11 -3.18 -1.09
CA ASN A 75 7.42 -3.30 -0.44
C ASN A 75 8.43 -2.24 -0.88
N TRP A 76 8.01 -0.99 -0.90
CA TRP A 76 8.90 0.11 -1.26
C TRP A 76 10.01 0.28 -0.22
N ASN A 77 11.19 0.68 -0.69
CA ASN A 77 12.34 0.93 0.20
C ASN A 77 12.34 2.40 0.67
N VAL A 78 13.39 2.78 1.43
CA VAL A 78 13.50 4.14 1.98
C VAL A 78 13.65 5.22 0.91
N ASP A 79 14.01 4.85 -0.30
CA ASP A 79 14.09 5.76 -1.43
C ASP A 79 12.76 5.86 -2.18
N LEU A 80 11.70 5.22 -1.68
CA LEU A 80 10.37 5.14 -2.28
C LEU A 80 10.39 4.48 -3.65
N GLU A 81 11.26 3.49 -3.79
CA GLU A 81 11.37 2.66 -5.01
C GLU A 81 10.73 1.31 -4.76
N GLY A 82 9.96 0.86 -5.71
CA GLY A 82 9.29 -0.44 -5.64
C GLY A 82 8.27 -0.58 -6.75
N ALA A 83 7.51 -1.65 -6.71
CA ALA A 83 6.50 -1.92 -7.74
C ALA A 83 5.26 -1.07 -7.52
N GLU A 84 4.66 -0.63 -8.62
CA GLU A 84 3.34 0.00 -8.65
C GLU A 84 2.43 -0.92 -9.44
N ILE A 85 1.37 -1.42 -8.81
CA ILE A 85 0.50 -2.44 -9.39
C ILE A 85 -0.94 -1.94 -9.35
N GLU A 86 -1.70 -2.22 -10.40
CA GLU A 86 -3.12 -1.92 -10.39
C GLU A 86 -3.84 -2.82 -9.38
N PRO A 87 -4.81 -2.27 -8.61
CA PRO A 87 -5.48 -3.06 -7.57
C PRO A 87 -6.11 -4.36 -8.06
N LEU A 88 -6.74 -4.35 -9.22
CA LEU A 88 -7.38 -5.56 -9.75
C LEU A 88 -6.36 -6.61 -10.20
N ASP A 89 -5.20 -6.18 -10.71
CA ASP A 89 -4.14 -7.10 -11.07
C ASP A 89 -3.58 -7.80 -9.84
N LEU A 90 -3.41 -7.04 -8.76
CA LEU A 90 -2.94 -7.59 -7.50
C LEU A 90 -3.96 -8.56 -6.91
N LEU A 91 -5.25 -8.21 -7.01
CA LEU A 91 -6.33 -9.07 -6.54
C LEU A 91 -6.32 -10.41 -7.28
N GLU A 92 -6.14 -10.39 -8.59
CA GLU A 92 -6.05 -11.62 -9.38
C GLU A 92 -4.89 -12.49 -8.97
N GLU A 93 -3.74 -11.90 -8.67
CA GLU A 93 -2.57 -12.64 -8.21
C GLU A 93 -2.82 -13.34 -6.88
N PHE A 94 -3.45 -12.65 -5.94
CA PHE A 94 -3.77 -13.23 -4.65
C PHE A 94 -4.83 -14.34 -4.76
N GLU A 95 -5.83 -14.15 -5.60
CA GLU A 95 -6.85 -15.18 -5.81
C GLU A 95 -6.25 -16.43 -6.45
N ALA A 96 -5.31 -16.26 -7.37
CA ALA A 96 -4.62 -17.38 -8.00
C ALA A 96 -3.80 -18.18 -6.97
N GLU A 97 -3.20 -17.50 -6.01
CA GLU A 97 -2.42 -18.16 -4.97
C GLU A 97 -3.29 -18.89 -3.94
N LEU A 98 -4.51 -18.39 -3.72
CA LEU A 98 -5.43 -18.99 -2.75
C LEU A 98 -6.10 -20.26 -3.29
N ASP A 99 -6.15 -20.40 -4.59
CA ASP A 99 -6.71 -21.59 -5.23
C ASP A 99 -5.65 -22.69 -5.34
#